data_77966bec330688971ebf731f1708d47d
#
_entry.id   77966bec330688971ebf731f1708d47d
#
_cell.length_a   1.000
_cell.length_b   1.000
_cell.length_c   1.000
_cell.angle_alpha   90.00
_cell.angle_beta   90.00
_cell.angle_gamma   90.00
#
_symmetry.space_group_name_H-M   'P 1'
#
loop_
_entity.id
_entity.type
_entity.pdbx_description
1 polymer ?
#
loop_
_entity_poly.entity_id
_entity_poly.type
_entity_poly.pdbx_seq_one_letter_code
_entity_poly.pdbx_strand_id
1 'polypeptide(L)'
;FQFRIPSFAKNIRMNGQLYAGEIYSQHIDGNAHLTLQFTFEVEPHFDKTPGGLFAARCGSLVYAVPIKYKKAMREYEENKVERKYPYCDYEYYPESDWNYAYCASKLERVEHDINAIPFSSEHPPVTLRVNAQKIDWGLEDGYELVCSKWPQSLTPLAPPEEIELYPYGCAKLRMTELPMKNRQ
;
A
#
# COMPACT_ATOMS: atom_id res chain seq x y z
N PHE A 1 25.71 -5.26 20.81
CA PHE A 1 24.38 -5.04 20.29
C PHE A 1 24.22 -5.74 18.96
N GLN A 2 23.00 -6.14 18.61
CA GLN A 2 22.69 -6.83 17.36
C GLN A 2 21.42 -6.25 16.75
N PHE A 3 21.37 -6.16 15.41
CA PHE A 3 20.12 -5.90 14.70
C PHE A 3 20.04 -6.72 13.42
N ARG A 4 18.82 -7.09 13.07
CA ARG A 4 18.54 -7.83 11.84
C ARG A 4 18.48 -6.89 10.64
N ILE A 5 19.15 -7.27 9.58
CA ILE A 5 19.05 -6.57 8.29
C ILE A 5 17.70 -6.90 7.64
N PRO A 6 16.94 -5.91 7.19
CA PRO A 6 15.69 -6.15 6.49
C PRO A 6 15.91 -6.97 5.21
N SER A 7 15.08 -7.99 4.99
CA SER A 7 15.23 -8.89 3.82
C SER A 7 15.02 -8.18 2.47
N PHE A 8 14.35 -7.02 2.46
CA PHE A 8 14.15 -6.20 1.28
C PHE A 8 15.32 -5.24 0.98
N ALA A 9 16.29 -5.10 1.91
CA ALA A 9 17.41 -4.19 1.74
C ALA A 9 18.41 -4.75 0.72
N LYS A 10 18.79 -3.91 -0.25
CA LYS A 10 19.81 -4.21 -1.26
C LYS A 10 20.99 -3.26 -1.11
N ASN A 11 22.15 -3.65 -1.65
CA ASN A 11 23.36 -2.83 -1.65
C ASN A 11 23.70 -2.23 -0.27
N ILE A 12 23.61 -3.07 0.75
CA ILE A 12 23.74 -2.68 2.15
C ILE A 12 25.16 -2.20 2.42
N ARG A 13 25.28 -1.04 3.08
CA ARG A 13 26.57 -0.51 3.53
C ARG A 13 26.51 -0.15 5.01
N MET A 14 27.54 -0.57 5.72
CA MET A 14 27.79 -0.21 7.11
C MET A 14 29.04 0.68 7.15
N ASN A 15 28.92 1.93 7.57
CA ASN A 15 30.01 2.91 7.55
C ASN A 15 30.70 3.00 6.17
N GLY A 16 29.91 2.95 5.08
CA GLY A 16 30.41 3.02 3.70
C GLY A 16 30.92 1.69 3.11
N GLN A 17 31.15 0.65 3.91
CA GLN A 17 31.60 -0.67 3.44
C GLN A 17 30.42 -1.60 3.14
N LEU A 18 30.51 -2.37 2.05
CA LEU A 18 29.51 -3.38 1.69
C LEU A 18 29.37 -4.41 2.82
N TYR A 19 28.13 -4.75 3.11
CA TYR A 19 27.76 -5.76 4.10
C TYR A 19 26.77 -6.77 3.49
N ALA A 20 27.05 -8.07 3.70
CA ALA A 20 26.27 -9.15 3.12
C ALA A 20 25.60 -10.08 4.16
N GLY A 21 25.70 -9.75 5.46
CA GLY A 21 25.12 -10.56 6.53
C GLY A 21 23.64 -10.26 6.75
N GLU A 22 22.93 -11.22 7.34
CA GLU A 22 21.54 -11.05 7.76
C GLU A 22 21.40 -10.38 9.13
N ILE A 23 22.42 -10.47 9.97
CA ILE A 23 22.47 -9.89 11.32
C ILE A 23 23.78 -9.13 11.45
N TYR A 24 23.69 -7.85 11.79
CA TYR A 24 24.86 -7.07 12.18
C TYR A 24 25.07 -7.17 13.69
N SER A 25 26.29 -7.47 14.10
CA SER A 25 26.69 -7.57 15.51
C SER A 25 27.88 -6.66 15.79
N GLN A 26 27.79 -5.89 16.85
CA GLN A 26 28.87 -5.02 17.33
C GLN A 26 29.00 -5.12 18.86
N HIS A 27 30.21 -5.36 19.32
CA HIS A 27 30.54 -5.23 20.75
C HIS A 27 30.75 -3.74 21.07
N ILE A 28 30.17 -3.26 22.16
CA ILE A 28 30.34 -1.91 22.68
C ILE A 28 30.69 -1.99 24.14
N ASP A 29 31.84 -1.42 24.52
CA ASP A 29 32.26 -1.34 25.92
C ASP A 29 31.41 -0.34 26.69
N GLY A 30 31.14 -0.59 27.97
CA GLY A 30 30.07 -0.05 28.78
C GLY A 30 29.82 1.46 28.77
N ASN A 31 30.79 2.31 28.45
CA ASN A 31 30.62 3.78 28.35
C ASN A 31 31.01 4.34 26.99
N ALA A 32 31.16 3.50 25.96
CA ALA A 32 31.52 3.94 24.63
C ALA A 32 30.28 4.44 23.85
N HIS A 33 30.45 5.51 23.06
CA HIS A 33 29.48 5.95 22.07
C HIS A 33 29.91 5.46 20.70
N LEU A 34 29.00 4.76 20.01
CA LEU A 34 29.22 4.26 18.66
C LEU A 34 28.15 4.86 17.73
N THR A 35 28.60 5.51 16.65
CA THR A 35 27.72 5.92 15.56
C THR A 35 27.86 4.94 14.40
N LEU A 36 26.76 4.31 14.00
CA LEU A 36 26.72 3.45 12.83
C LEU A 36 25.90 4.13 11.73
N GLN A 37 26.53 4.28 10.58
CA GLN A 37 25.82 4.68 9.37
C GLN A 37 25.38 3.45 8.58
N PHE A 38 24.09 3.25 8.52
CA PHE A 38 23.47 2.15 7.77
C PHE A 38 22.74 2.71 6.54
N THR A 39 23.17 2.31 5.35
CA THR A 39 22.54 2.70 4.08
C THR A 39 22.19 1.47 3.28
N PHE A 40 21.08 1.51 2.57
CA PHE A 40 20.62 0.43 1.71
C PHE A 40 19.67 0.97 0.64
N GLU A 41 19.50 0.22 -0.41
CA GLU A 41 18.55 0.49 -1.49
C GLU A 41 17.28 -0.34 -1.30
N VAL A 42 16.16 0.21 -1.76
CA VAL A 42 14.87 -0.47 -1.75
C VAL A 42 14.24 -0.34 -3.13
N GLU A 43 13.85 -1.46 -3.71
CA GLU A 43 13.21 -1.50 -5.02
C GLU A 43 11.72 -1.84 -4.90
N PRO A 44 10.85 -1.11 -5.61
CA PRO A 44 9.45 -1.49 -5.70
C PRO A 44 9.28 -2.75 -6.55
N HIS A 45 8.36 -3.63 -6.14
CA HIS A 45 8.09 -4.90 -6.81
C HIS A 45 6.65 -5.35 -6.58
N PHE A 46 6.23 -6.35 -7.32
CA PHE A 46 4.95 -7.02 -7.11
C PHE A 46 5.14 -8.36 -6.41
N ASP A 47 4.36 -8.60 -5.35
CA ASP A 47 4.21 -9.90 -4.75
C ASP A 47 2.92 -10.57 -5.24
N LYS A 48 3.02 -11.81 -5.68
CA LYS A 48 1.84 -12.62 -5.96
C LYS A 48 1.24 -13.09 -4.64
N THR A 49 -0.02 -12.76 -4.42
CA THR A 49 -0.74 -13.15 -3.21
C THR A 49 -1.23 -14.61 -3.29
N PRO A 50 -1.55 -15.25 -2.16
CA PRO A 50 -2.14 -16.59 -2.16
C PRO A 50 -3.44 -16.68 -2.98
N GLY A 51 -4.18 -15.58 -3.06
CA GLY A 51 -5.35 -15.43 -3.91
C GLY A 51 -5.05 -15.38 -5.41
N GLY A 52 -3.79 -15.26 -5.83
CA GLY A 52 -3.37 -15.19 -7.24
C GLY A 52 -3.39 -13.78 -7.84
N LEU A 53 -3.83 -12.78 -7.10
CA LEU A 53 -3.69 -11.36 -7.43
C LEU A 53 -2.29 -10.86 -7.07
N PHE A 54 -2.01 -9.59 -7.32
CA PHE A 54 -0.71 -8.98 -7.08
C PHE A 54 -0.84 -7.75 -6.19
N ALA A 55 0.01 -7.69 -5.16
CA ALA A 55 0.17 -6.52 -4.30
C ALA A 55 1.46 -5.77 -4.67
N ALA A 56 1.40 -4.46 -4.81
CA ALA A 56 2.58 -3.62 -5.00
C ALA A 56 3.26 -3.35 -3.66
N ARG A 57 4.59 -3.49 -3.61
CA ARG A 57 5.40 -3.29 -2.41
C ARG A 57 6.65 -2.47 -2.69
N CYS A 58 7.11 -1.76 -1.67
CA CYS A 58 8.44 -1.16 -1.63
C CYS A 58 8.95 -1.19 -0.20
N GLY A 59 9.99 -1.95 0.05
CA GLY A 59 10.47 -2.22 1.41
C GLY A 59 9.41 -2.92 2.26
N SER A 60 9.13 -2.38 3.44
CA SER A 60 8.09 -2.88 4.35
C SER A 60 6.68 -2.37 4.01
N LEU A 61 6.56 -1.42 3.09
CA LEU A 61 5.28 -0.81 2.75
C LEU A 61 4.54 -1.62 1.69
N VAL A 62 3.23 -1.81 1.91
CA VAL A 62 2.26 -2.28 0.93
C VAL A 62 1.56 -1.06 0.37
N TYR A 63 1.29 -1.07 -0.94
CA TYR A 63 0.63 0.02 -1.64
C TYR A 63 -0.72 -0.42 -2.18
N ALA A 64 -1.62 0.53 -2.31
CA ALA A 64 -2.99 0.28 -2.74
C ALA A 64 -3.50 1.41 -3.64
N VAL A 65 -4.45 1.13 -4.50
CA VAL A 65 -5.23 2.15 -5.21
C VAL A 65 -6.07 2.90 -4.17
N PRO A 66 -5.85 4.21 -3.99
CA PRO A 66 -6.69 5.01 -3.10
C PRO A 66 -8.04 5.24 -3.76
N ILE A 67 -9.12 5.00 -3.03
CA ILE A 67 -10.47 5.23 -3.50
C ILE A 67 -11.00 6.50 -2.83
N LYS A 68 -11.35 7.52 -3.63
CA LYS A 68 -12.06 8.70 -3.14
C LYS A 68 -13.41 8.29 -2.61
N TYR A 69 -13.88 8.95 -1.56
CA TYR A 69 -15.13 8.55 -0.93
C TYR A 69 -15.87 9.74 -0.33
N LYS A 70 -17.18 9.60 -0.26
CA LYS A 70 -18.05 10.40 0.60
C LYS A 70 -18.24 9.68 1.94
N LYS A 71 -18.03 10.40 3.04
CA LYS A 71 -18.25 9.91 4.38
C LYS A 71 -19.62 10.35 4.87
N ALA A 72 -20.43 9.43 5.34
CA ALA A 72 -21.69 9.71 6.04
C ALA A 72 -21.60 9.24 7.50
N MET A 73 -22.19 10.01 8.39
CA MET A 73 -22.29 9.67 9.80
C MET A 73 -23.70 9.16 10.08
N ARG A 74 -23.78 8.06 10.84
CA ARG A 74 -25.04 7.44 11.27
C ARG A 74 -25.11 7.44 12.79
N GLU A 75 -25.93 8.32 13.34
CA GLU A 75 -26.26 8.30 14.75
C GLU A 75 -27.52 7.46 14.97
N TYR A 76 -27.54 6.66 16.03
CA TYR A 76 -28.65 5.78 16.34
C TYR A 76 -28.65 5.43 17.84
N GLU A 77 -29.73 4.78 18.30
CA GLU A 77 -29.82 4.23 19.63
C GLU A 77 -29.90 2.69 19.53
N GLU A 78 -29.10 1.99 20.30
CA GLU A 78 -29.13 0.54 20.41
C GLU A 78 -29.05 0.14 21.89
N ASN A 79 -29.99 -0.72 22.34
CA ASN A 79 -30.06 -1.20 23.73
C ASN A 79 -30.08 -0.06 24.78
N LYS A 80 -30.77 1.06 24.50
CA LYS A 80 -30.84 2.26 25.31
C LYS A 80 -29.50 3.01 25.45
N VAL A 81 -28.56 2.76 24.56
CA VAL A 81 -27.28 3.46 24.46
C VAL A 81 -27.29 4.31 23.21
N GLU A 82 -27.20 5.62 23.38
CA GLU A 82 -27.04 6.54 22.25
C GLU A 82 -25.67 6.41 21.63
N ARG A 83 -25.65 6.18 20.31
CA ARG A 83 -24.47 6.14 19.45
C ARG A 83 -24.39 7.47 18.71
N LYS A 84 -23.81 8.49 19.36
CA LYS A 84 -23.60 9.84 18.81
C LYS A 84 -22.14 10.11 18.54
N TYR A 85 -21.87 11.17 17.77
CA TYR A 85 -20.50 11.64 17.54
C TYR A 85 -19.69 11.72 18.85
N PRO A 86 -18.43 11.26 18.88
CA PRO A 86 -17.69 10.58 17.81
C PRO A 86 -17.89 9.05 17.78
N TYR A 87 -18.75 8.47 18.61
CA TYR A 87 -18.92 7.03 18.84
C TYR A 87 -20.12 6.44 18.08
N CYS A 88 -20.45 7.02 16.94
CA CYS A 88 -21.45 6.52 15.99
C CYS A 88 -20.82 5.76 14.83
N ASP A 89 -21.64 5.18 13.96
CA ASP A 89 -21.17 4.51 12.78
C ASP A 89 -20.83 5.48 11.65
N TYR A 90 -19.88 5.10 10.82
CA TYR A 90 -19.46 5.87 9.67
C TYR A 90 -19.49 5.00 8.42
N GLU A 91 -20.25 5.42 7.44
CA GLU A 91 -20.34 4.80 6.12
C GLU A 91 -19.44 5.54 5.13
N TYR A 92 -18.74 4.80 4.27
CA TYR A 92 -17.84 5.33 3.26
C TYR A 92 -18.30 4.86 1.89
N TYR A 93 -18.74 5.77 1.05
CA TYR A 93 -19.25 5.50 -0.29
C TYR A 93 -18.16 5.83 -1.32
N PRO A 94 -17.73 4.89 -2.16
CA PRO A 94 -16.71 5.15 -3.17
C PRO A 94 -17.19 6.17 -4.20
N GLU A 95 -16.31 7.11 -4.54
CA GLU A 95 -16.53 8.17 -5.55
C GLU A 95 -15.46 8.14 -6.66
N SER A 96 -14.59 7.15 -6.68
CA SER A 96 -13.63 6.91 -7.75
C SER A 96 -13.55 5.44 -8.12
N ASP A 97 -13.02 5.17 -9.31
CA ASP A 97 -12.80 3.82 -9.79
C ASP A 97 -11.78 3.07 -8.93
N TRP A 98 -11.94 1.76 -8.85
CA TRP A 98 -11.08 0.85 -8.10
C TRP A 98 -10.81 -0.46 -8.87
N ASN A 99 -11.55 -0.72 -9.92
CA ASN A 99 -11.60 -1.96 -10.70
C ASN A 99 -10.51 -1.99 -11.78
N TYR A 100 -9.26 -2.02 -11.36
CA TYR A 100 -8.10 -2.01 -12.23
C TYR A 100 -7.41 -3.37 -12.34
N ALA A 101 -6.67 -3.55 -13.44
CA ALA A 101 -5.64 -4.57 -13.61
C ALA A 101 -4.31 -3.88 -13.92
N TYR A 102 -3.22 -4.36 -13.37
CA TYR A 102 -1.88 -3.89 -13.73
C TYR A 102 -1.53 -4.26 -15.17
N CYS A 103 -1.02 -3.30 -15.94
CA CYS A 103 -0.60 -3.49 -17.33
C CYS A 103 0.93 -3.51 -17.51
N ALA A 104 1.68 -3.19 -16.47
CA ALA A 104 3.14 -3.13 -16.49
C ALA A 104 3.71 -3.83 -15.27
N SER A 105 4.91 -4.42 -15.43
CA SER A 105 5.67 -5.04 -14.34
C SER A 105 6.58 -4.04 -13.61
N LYS A 106 6.73 -2.81 -14.14
CA LYS A 106 7.59 -1.78 -13.56
C LYS A 106 6.74 -0.83 -12.72
N LEU A 107 7.21 -0.62 -11.50
CA LEU A 107 6.71 0.37 -10.56
C LEU A 107 7.72 1.51 -10.46
N GLU A 108 7.26 2.74 -10.49
CA GLU A 108 8.09 3.93 -10.26
C GLU A 108 7.81 4.46 -8.85
N ARG A 109 8.86 4.61 -8.06
CA ARG A 109 8.77 5.21 -6.72
C ARG A 109 8.91 6.71 -6.81
N VAL A 110 7.96 7.44 -6.22
CA VAL A 110 7.94 8.90 -6.15
C VAL A 110 7.96 9.30 -4.69
N GLU A 111 8.94 10.12 -4.31
CA GLU A 111 9.05 10.68 -2.96
C GLU A 111 8.38 12.05 -2.90
N HIS A 112 7.75 12.33 -1.79
CA HIS A 112 7.10 13.61 -1.49
C HIS A 112 7.63 14.16 -0.17
N ASP A 113 7.42 15.45 0.06
CA ASP A 113 7.77 16.07 1.34
C ASP A 113 6.97 15.48 2.48
N ILE A 114 7.63 15.17 3.58
CA ILE A 114 6.98 14.63 4.77
C ILE A 114 6.37 15.79 5.56
N ASN A 115 5.05 15.79 5.67
CA ASN A 115 4.28 16.73 6.46
C ASN A 115 4.23 16.34 7.95
N ALA A 116 3.68 17.25 8.77
CA ALA A 116 3.52 17.04 10.22
C ALA A 116 2.71 15.77 10.56
N ILE A 117 1.82 15.35 9.67
CA ILE A 117 1.09 14.08 9.79
C ILE A 117 1.60 13.15 8.67
N PRO A 118 2.59 12.29 8.96
CA PRO A 118 3.03 11.28 8.01
C PRO A 118 1.89 10.28 7.73
N PHE A 119 1.86 9.70 6.56
CA PHE A 119 0.81 8.76 6.14
C PHE A 119 -0.61 9.33 6.16
N SER A 120 -0.77 10.58 5.75
CA SER A 120 -2.09 11.16 5.49
C SER A 120 -2.58 10.81 4.08
N SER A 121 -3.90 10.82 3.87
CA SER A 121 -4.50 10.61 2.55
C SER A 121 -4.29 11.79 1.60
N GLU A 122 -4.05 12.98 2.13
CA GLU A 122 -3.85 14.21 1.36
C GLU A 122 -2.39 14.38 0.93
N HIS A 123 -1.47 13.90 1.75
CA HIS A 123 -0.03 14.05 1.56
C HIS A 123 0.70 12.75 1.90
N PRO A 124 0.60 11.72 1.05
CA PRO A 124 1.38 10.50 1.25
C PRO A 124 2.86 10.80 1.10
N PRO A 125 3.75 10.32 1.98
CA PRO A 125 5.18 10.65 1.96
C PRO A 125 5.92 10.01 0.77
N VAL A 126 5.36 8.97 0.22
CA VAL A 126 5.88 8.24 -0.92
C VAL A 126 4.74 7.55 -1.66
N THR A 127 4.78 7.52 -2.98
CA THR A 127 3.80 6.84 -3.82
C THR A 127 4.50 5.92 -4.82
N LEU A 128 3.72 5.02 -5.44
CA LEU A 128 4.17 4.25 -6.60
C LEU A 128 3.29 4.59 -7.80
N ARG A 129 3.91 4.84 -8.95
CA ARG A 129 3.20 4.99 -10.22
C ARG A 129 3.28 3.70 -11.03
N VAL A 130 2.19 3.37 -11.69
CA VAL A 130 2.08 2.18 -12.52
C VAL A 130 1.03 2.36 -13.60
N ASN A 131 1.27 1.78 -14.77
CA ASN A 131 0.23 1.66 -15.79
C ASN A 131 -0.76 0.56 -15.40
N ALA A 132 -2.04 0.94 -15.38
CA ALA A 132 -3.15 0.04 -15.11
C ALA A 132 -4.29 0.31 -16.09
N GLN A 133 -5.25 -0.59 -16.14
CA GLN A 133 -6.38 -0.51 -17.04
C GLN A 133 -7.66 -0.93 -16.30
N LYS A 134 -8.72 -0.17 -16.48
CA LYS A 134 -10.05 -0.53 -15.95
C LYS A 134 -10.55 -1.81 -16.59
N ILE A 135 -11.08 -2.69 -15.77
CA ILE A 135 -11.59 -4.00 -16.16
C ILE A 135 -12.99 -4.23 -15.59
N ASP A 136 -13.65 -5.26 -16.10
CA ASP A 136 -14.93 -5.71 -15.60
C ASP A 136 -14.75 -6.44 -14.25
N TRP A 137 -14.86 -5.67 -13.17
CA TRP A 137 -14.77 -6.15 -11.80
C TRP A 137 -15.85 -5.47 -10.96
N GLY A 138 -16.91 -6.19 -10.66
CA GLY A 138 -18.08 -5.70 -9.95
C GLY A 138 -18.11 -6.08 -8.48
N LEU A 139 -19.25 -5.85 -7.88
CA LEU A 139 -19.56 -6.25 -6.51
C LEU A 139 -19.99 -7.71 -6.46
N GLU A 140 -19.92 -8.31 -5.28
CA GLU A 140 -20.39 -9.66 -5.02
C GLU A 140 -21.91 -9.70 -5.09
N ASP A 141 -22.48 -10.73 -5.74
CA ASP A 141 -23.92 -10.89 -5.88
C ASP A 141 -24.60 -10.93 -4.51
N GLY A 142 -25.62 -10.09 -4.33
CA GLY A 142 -26.36 -9.96 -3.07
C GLY A 142 -25.67 -9.10 -2.00
N TYR A 143 -24.52 -8.47 -2.31
CA TYR A 143 -23.79 -7.58 -1.42
C TYR A 143 -23.47 -6.26 -2.10
N GLU A 144 -24.17 -5.22 -1.72
CA GLU A 144 -24.06 -3.89 -2.38
C GLU A 144 -22.73 -3.15 -2.17
N LEU A 145 -21.91 -3.56 -1.20
CA LEU A 145 -20.70 -2.85 -0.77
C LEU A 145 -19.45 -3.74 -0.70
N VAL A 146 -19.53 -4.95 -1.21
CA VAL A 146 -18.42 -5.93 -1.20
C VAL A 146 -18.01 -6.22 -2.64
N CYS A 147 -16.74 -5.96 -2.98
CA CYS A 147 -16.24 -6.35 -4.29
C CYS A 147 -16.16 -7.87 -4.40
N SER A 148 -16.44 -8.40 -5.58
CA SER A 148 -16.25 -9.83 -5.84
C SER A 148 -14.79 -10.22 -5.65
N LYS A 149 -14.55 -11.45 -5.19
CA LYS A 149 -13.21 -11.99 -4.91
C LYS A 149 -12.30 -11.95 -6.14
N TRP A 150 -12.89 -12.09 -7.33
CA TRP A 150 -12.20 -12.08 -8.62
C TRP A 150 -12.94 -11.18 -9.59
N PRO A 151 -12.23 -10.53 -10.53
CA PRO A 151 -12.90 -9.83 -11.62
C PRO A 151 -13.72 -10.81 -12.47
N GLN A 152 -14.84 -10.36 -12.97
CA GLN A 152 -15.66 -11.11 -13.92
C GLN A 152 -14.92 -11.34 -15.21
N SER A 153 -14.12 -10.35 -15.64
CA SER A 153 -13.29 -10.44 -16.84
C SER A 153 -12.09 -9.50 -16.76
N LEU A 154 -10.99 -9.84 -17.41
CA LEU A 154 -9.88 -8.93 -17.67
C LEU A 154 -10.08 -8.10 -18.94
N THR A 155 -11.28 -8.13 -19.52
CA THR A 155 -11.64 -7.31 -20.69
C THR A 155 -11.51 -5.82 -20.34
N PRO A 156 -10.78 -5.04 -21.15
CA PRO A 156 -10.63 -3.62 -20.91
C PRO A 156 -11.95 -2.88 -21.04
N LEU A 157 -12.25 -2.00 -20.10
CA LEU A 157 -13.37 -1.05 -20.16
C LEU A 157 -12.93 0.34 -20.63
N ALA A 158 -11.61 0.64 -20.57
CA ALA A 158 -11.03 1.91 -20.99
C ALA A 158 -9.59 1.69 -21.47
N PRO A 159 -8.95 2.65 -22.15
CA PRO A 159 -7.51 2.61 -22.43
C PRO A 159 -6.69 2.51 -21.15
N PRO A 160 -5.43 2.00 -21.22
CA PRO A 160 -4.52 2.05 -20.09
C PRO A 160 -4.25 3.49 -19.64
N GLU A 161 -4.12 3.69 -18.35
CA GLU A 161 -3.77 4.96 -17.74
C GLU A 161 -2.69 4.76 -16.66
N GLU A 162 -1.94 5.79 -16.35
CA GLU A 162 -1.03 5.79 -15.20
C GLU A 162 -1.84 6.10 -13.95
N ILE A 163 -1.75 5.20 -12.97
CA ILE A 163 -2.38 5.38 -11.66
C ILE A 163 -1.32 5.51 -10.59
N GLU A 164 -1.68 6.20 -9.51
CA GLU A 164 -0.83 6.39 -8.35
C GLU A 164 -1.32 5.52 -7.19
N LEU A 165 -0.41 4.70 -6.65
CA LEU A 165 -0.68 3.83 -5.52
C LEU A 165 -0.14 4.49 -4.25
N TYR A 166 -0.97 4.52 -3.21
CA TYR A 166 -0.60 5.09 -1.91
C TYR A 166 -0.18 3.99 -0.93
N PRO A 167 0.71 4.29 0.02
CA PRO A 167 0.92 3.39 1.15
C PRO A 167 -0.40 3.02 1.79
N TYR A 168 -0.55 1.75 2.17
CA TYR A 168 -1.79 1.21 2.74
C TYR A 168 -2.38 2.06 3.87
N GLY A 169 -1.53 2.65 4.71
CA GLY A 169 -1.93 3.53 5.81
C GLY A 169 -2.46 4.90 5.38
N CYS A 170 -2.22 5.32 4.12
CA CYS A 170 -2.66 6.62 3.59
C CYS A 170 -4.06 6.58 2.96
N ALA A 171 -4.65 5.42 2.78
CA ALA A 171 -5.95 5.29 2.10
C ALA A 171 -6.98 4.60 2.99
N LYS A 172 -8.11 5.24 3.26
CA LYS A 172 -9.21 4.67 4.05
C LYS A 172 -9.98 3.62 3.28
N LEU A 173 -10.53 3.99 2.11
CA LEU A 173 -11.01 3.05 1.11
C LEU A 173 -9.88 2.80 0.11
N ARG A 174 -9.64 1.52 -0.21
CA ARG A 174 -8.51 1.14 -1.04
C ARG A 174 -8.68 -0.24 -1.65
N MET A 175 -8.04 -0.45 -2.80
CA MET A 175 -7.87 -1.75 -3.41
C MET A 175 -6.39 -2.12 -3.39
N THR A 176 -6.03 -3.17 -2.67
CA THR A 176 -4.63 -3.54 -2.40
C THR A 176 -4.11 -4.59 -3.36
N GLU A 177 -4.97 -5.52 -3.76
CA GLU A 177 -4.61 -6.63 -4.62
C GLU A 177 -5.34 -6.50 -5.96
N LEU A 178 -4.59 -6.49 -7.05
CA LEU A 178 -5.14 -6.37 -8.40
C LEU A 178 -4.63 -7.52 -9.29
N PRO A 179 -5.40 -7.94 -10.30
CA PRO A 179 -4.90 -8.86 -11.29
C PRO A 179 -3.82 -8.21 -12.15
N MET A 180 -2.94 -9.04 -12.70
CA MET A 180 -1.95 -8.62 -13.70
C MET A 180 -2.44 -9.07 -15.07
N LYS A 181 -2.54 -8.14 -16.01
CA LYS A 181 -2.73 -8.49 -17.40
C LYS A 181 -1.42 -9.09 -17.94
N ASN A 182 -1.48 -10.31 -18.40
CA ASN A 182 -0.34 -10.91 -19.09
C ASN A 182 0.02 -10.03 -20.30
N ARG A 183 1.30 -9.73 -20.46
CA ARG A 183 1.80 -9.19 -21.72
C ARG A 183 1.46 -10.21 -22.81
N GLN A 184 0.59 -9.83 -23.75
CA GLN A 184 0.54 -10.46 -25.05
C GLN A 184 1.83 -10.16 -25.82
#